data_290678414c0faa9fcad046a6c1173e91
#
_entry.id   290678414c0faa9fcad046a6c1173e91
#
_cell.length_a   1.000
_cell.length_b   1.000
_cell.length_c   1.000
_cell.angle_alpha   90.00
_cell.angle_beta   90.00
_cell.angle_gamma   90.00
#
_symmetry.space_group_name_H-M   'P 1'
#
loop_
_entity.id
_entity.type
_entity.pdbx_description
1 polymer ?
#
loop_
_entity_poly.entity_id
_entity_poly.type
_entity_poly.pdbx_seq_one_letter_code
_entity_poly.pdbx_strand_id
1 'polypeptide(L)'
;MKTIQKTLGIFIILFSMLISPIQAKENSSSNWMENISGDTKLSALSIPGTHDSATQYVSLSPIFQCQDTAIKTQLENGYRYLDIRLVLKNDDLILKHNFAKCRKDKSIFSTSLTLDDVLNDIYTFLDQNPSETVIFCVKKENSKDDLNKVKSILNSKINTNSWYIENRIPTLDEARGKIILATRFKSEYGLYLNWEEQGDRTILDVPHKKEDINVSESLFVQDRFNYGVEDKVQAIEYCLENSMSNDSTFYLKFHIHEW
;
A
#
# COMPACT_ATOMS: atom_id res chain seq x y z
N MET A 1 17.98 10.09 66.57
CA MET A 1 17.67 9.00 65.65
C MET A 1 16.28 9.10 64.95
N LYS A 2 15.21 9.53 65.62
CA LYS A 2 13.85 9.60 65.00
C LYS A 2 13.70 10.66 63.89
N THR A 3 14.48 11.75 63.90
CA THR A 3 14.38 12.83 62.90
C THR A 3 15.03 12.47 61.56
N ILE A 4 16.14 11.72 61.60
CA ILE A 4 16.87 11.27 60.40
C ILE A 4 16.04 10.24 59.60
N GLN A 5 15.29 9.34 60.27
CA GLN A 5 14.44 8.36 59.62
C GLN A 5 13.24 8.99 58.88
N LYS A 6 12.68 10.10 59.41
CA LYS A 6 11.57 10.82 58.74
C LYS A 6 12.04 11.56 57.48
N THR A 7 13.24 12.14 57.52
CA THR A 7 13.81 12.86 56.37
C THR A 7 14.19 11.89 55.21
N LEU A 8 14.71 10.70 55.54
CA LEU A 8 15.07 9.70 54.57
C LEU A 8 13.81 9.10 53.87
N GLY A 9 12.71 8.89 54.63
CA GLY A 9 11.45 8.42 54.07
C GLY A 9 10.81 9.40 53.10
N ILE A 10 10.91 10.71 53.38
CA ILE A 10 10.37 11.75 52.46
C ILE A 10 11.20 11.84 51.17
N PHE A 11 12.51 11.66 51.25
CA PHE A 11 13.39 11.66 50.05
C PHE A 11 13.13 10.47 49.14
N ILE A 12 12.86 9.28 49.67
CA ILE A 12 12.53 8.08 48.89
C ILE A 12 11.17 8.23 48.22
N ILE A 13 10.17 8.80 48.87
CA ILE A 13 8.84 9.05 48.31
C ILE A 13 8.89 10.14 47.21
N LEU A 14 9.66 11.19 47.38
CA LEU A 14 9.84 12.23 46.35
C LEU A 14 10.62 11.75 45.13
N PHE A 15 11.58 10.82 45.30
CA PHE A 15 12.33 10.25 44.16
C PHE A 15 11.51 9.22 43.38
N SER A 16 10.60 8.51 44.04
CA SER A 16 9.72 7.55 43.36
C SER A 16 8.61 8.23 42.55
N MET A 17 8.27 9.50 42.81
CA MET A 17 7.31 10.27 42.03
C MET A 17 7.89 10.88 40.74
N LEU A 18 9.22 10.87 40.56
CA LEU A 18 9.88 11.40 39.37
C LEU A 18 10.17 10.33 38.28
N ILE A 19 9.94 9.06 38.58
CA ILE A 19 10.02 8.00 37.60
C ILE A 19 8.61 7.83 37.04
N SER A 20 8.20 8.73 36.14
CA SER A 20 7.10 8.40 35.23
C SER A 20 7.53 7.16 34.48
N PRO A 21 6.75 6.07 34.46
CA PRO A 21 7.05 4.97 33.57
C PRO A 21 7.05 5.54 32.14
N ILE A 22 8.19 5.49 31.48
CA ILE A 22 8.24 5.64 30.04
C ILE A 22 7.42 4.46 29.53
N GLN A 23 6.11 4.66 29.33
CA GLN A 23 5.33 3.76 28.54
C GLN A 23 5.94 3.83 27.14
N ALA A 24 6.67 2.80 26.76
CA ALA A 24 6.99 2.58 25.38
C ALA A 24 5.63 2.57 24.67
N LYS A 25 5.35 3.57 23.83
CA LYS A 25 4.16 3.61 23.00
C LYS A 25 4.26 2.37 22.11
N GLU A 26 3.41 1.38 22.36
CA GLU A 26 3.33 0.22 21.48
C GLU A 26 3.00 0.76 20.08
N ASN A 27 3.87 0.49 19.11
CA ASN A 27 3.58 0.81 17.72
C ASN A 27 2.36 -0.02 17.31
N SER A 28 1.25 0.65 17.17
CA SER A 28 0.08 0.05 16.56
C SER A 28 0.37 -0.24 15.08
N SER A 29 -0.22 -1.30 14.53
CA SER A 29 -0.15 -1.56 13.08
C SER A 29 -0.66 -0.38 12.24
N SER A 30 -1.54 0.44 12.81
CA SER A 30 -2.11 1.61 12.14
C SER A 30 -1.16 2.82 12.05
N ASN A 31 -0.05 2.87 12.80
CA ASN A 31 0.90 4.01 12.79
C ASN A 31 2.38 3.58 12.84
N TRP A 32 2.70 2.45 12.20
CA TRP A 32 4.04 1.86 12.28
C TRP A 32 5.15 2.70 11.63
N MET A 33 4.81 3.64 10.75
CA MET A 33 5.79 4.56 10.15
C MET A 33 6.18 5.71 11.09
N GLU A 34 5.48 5.94 12.20
CA GLU A 34 5.67 7.09 13.09
C GLU A 34 7.12 7.27 13.57
N ASN A 35 7.80 6.17 13.88
CA ASN A 35 9.16 6.20 14.44
C ASN A 35 10.26 5.96 13.38
N ILE A 36 9.93 5.92 12.10
CA ILE A 36 10.91 5.82 11.02
C ILE A 36 11.43 7.22 10.70
N SER A 37 12.73 7.35 10.43
CA SER A 37 13.32 8.63 10.04
C SER A 37 12.68 9.17 8.77
N GLY A 38 12.39 10.46 8.74
CA GLY A 38 11.68 11.11 7.66
C GLY A 38 12.47 11.20 6.35
N ASP A 39 13.80 11.16 6.42
CA ASP A 39 14.70 11.14 5.26
C ASP A 39 14.81 9.75 4.59
N THR A 40 14.21 8.72 5.19
CA THR A 40 14.20 7.37 4.64
C THR A 40 13.42 7.33 3.32
N LYS A 41 14.06 6.87 2.24
CA LYS A 41 13.37 6.63 0.97
C LYS A 41 12.39 5.47 1.10
N LEU A 42 11.22 5.57 0.47
CA LEU A 42 10.23 4.48 0.51
C LEU A 42 10.74 3.17 -0.09
N SER A 43 11.68 3.23 -1.04
CA SER A 43 12.35 2.04 -1.60
C SER A 43 13.23 1.30 -0.59
N ALA A 44 13.62 1.96 0.49
CA ALA A 44 14.40 1.35 1.58
C ALA A 44 13.52 0.66 2.65
N LEU A 45 12.20 0.79 2.54
CA LEU A 45 11.25 0.20 3.47
C LEU A 45 10.65 -1.10 2.93
N SER A 46 10.38 -2.04 3.85
CA SER A 46 9.52 -3.21 3.56
C SER A 46 8.06 -2.83 3.84
N ILE A 47 7.33 -2.53 2.77
CA ILE A 47 5.96 -2.02 2.87
C ILE A 47 4.97 -3.15 2.55
N PRO A 48 4.14 -3.58 3.52
CA PRO A 48 3.13 -4.58 3.26
C PRO A 48 2.04 -4.04 2.34
N GLY A 49 1.58 -4.87 1.41
CA GLY A 49 0.56 -4.51 0.44
C GLY A 49 -0.43 -5.63 0.18
N THR A 50 -1.51 -5.29 -0.52
CA THR A 50 -2.55 -6.24 -0.89
C THR A 50 -2.75 -6.26 -2.40
N HIS A 51 -2.95 -7.46 -2.95
CA HIS A 51 -3.31 -7.66 -4.35
C HIS A 51 -4.83 -7.53 -4.51
N ASP A 52 -5.28 -6.86 -5.59
CA ASP A 52 -6.72 -6.63 -5.82
C ASP A 52 -7.45 -6.18 -4.55
N SER A 53 -6.97 -5.11 -3.96
CA SER A 53 -7.26 -4.67 -2.59
C SER A 53 -8.75 -4.48 -2.29
N ALA A 54 -9.58 -4.25 -3.30
CA ALA A 54 -11.01 -3.94 -3.17
C ALA A 54 -11.93 -5.17 -3.23
N THR A 55 -11.40 -6.39 -3.23
CA THR A 55 -12.18 -7.60 -3.58
C THR A 55 -12.91 -8.27 -2.42
N GLN A 56 -12.98 -7.66 -1.22
CA GLN A 56 -13.66 -8.26 -0.07
C GLN A 56 -15.09 -8.72 -0.38
N TYR A 57 -15.86 -7.92 -1.10
CA TYR A 57 -17.25 -8.22 -1.48
C TYR A 57 -17.41 -8.30 -3.00
N VAL A 58 -16.46 -8.95 -3.66
CA VAL A 58 -16.53 -9.13 -5.10
C VAL A 58 -17.64 -10.08 -5.50
N SER A 59 -18.28 -9.83 -6.65
CA SER A 59 -19.22 -10.80 -7.24
C SER A 59 -18.44 -12.04 -7.69
N LEU A 60 -19.05 -13.23 -7.58
CA LEU A 60 -18.39 -14.51 -7.85
C LEU A 60 -17.17 -14.74 -6.95
N SER A 61 -17.32 -14.48 -5.67
CA SER A 61 -16.24 -14.51 -4.67
C SER A 61 -15.38 -15.78 -4.68
N PRO A 62 -15.92 -16.99 -4.91
CA PRO A 62 -15.07 -18.19 -4.94
C PRO A 62 -13.96 -18.18 -5.99
N ILE A 63 -14.04 -17.27 -6.99
CA ILE A 63 -13.09 -17.20 -8.11
C ILE A 63 -12.29 -15.91 -8.07
N PHE A 64 -12.89 -14.80 -7.62
CA PHE A 64 -12.33 -13.46 -7.80
C PHE A 64 -11.99 -12.74 -6.48
N GLN A 65 -12.25 -13.36 -5.34
CA GLN A 65 -11.94 -12.75 -4.06
C GLN A 65 -10.45 -12.95 -3.71
N CYS A 66 -9.72 -11.85 -3.60
CA CYS A 66 -8.31 -11.83 -3.19
C CYS A 66 -8.14 -11.32 -1.76
N GLN A 67 -9.15 -10.65 -1.21
CA GLN A 67 -9.10 -10.07 0.14
C GLN A 67 -10.37 -10.41 0.92
N ASP A 68 -10.21 -10.68 2.21
CA ASP A 68 -11.30 -10.96 3.15
C ASP A 68 -11.71 -9.75 3.99
N THR A 69 -10.92 -8.67 3.93
CA THR A 69 -11.13 -7.44 4.68
C THR A 69 -11.27 -6.22 3.77
N ALA A 70 -12.06 -5.23 4.22
CA ALA A 70 -12.22 -3.95 3.54
C ALA A 70 -10.91 -3.13 3.57
N ILE A 71 -10.74 -2.22 2.62
CA ILE A 71 -9.57 -1.34 2.52
C ILE A 71 -9.31 -0.61 3.84
N LYS A 72 -10.34 -0.07 4.48
CA LYS A 72 -10.20 0.55 5.79
C LYS A 72 -9.51 -0.37 6.81
N THR A 73 -9.99 -1.60 6.93
CA THR A 73 -9.41 -2.60 7.86
C THR A 73 -8.00 -3.02 7.44
N GLN A 74 -7.73 -3.12 6.14
CA GLN A 74 -6.36 -3.38 5.65
C GLN A 74 -5.40 -2.28 6.10
N LEU A 75 -5.78 -1.00 6.00
CA LEU A 75 -4.96 0.13 6.46
C LEU A 75 -4.75 0.09 7.99
N GLU A 76 -5.79 -0.19 8.77
CA GLU A 76 -5.73 -0.37 10.22
C GLU A 76 -4.79 -1.52 10.61
N ASN A 77 -4.75 -2.59 9.80
CA ASN A 77 -3.86 -3.76 9.97
C ASN A 77 -2.42 -3.52 9.49
N GLY A 78 -2.10 -2.33 8.99
CA GLY A 78 -0.72 -1.95 8.62
C GLY A 78 -0.38 -2.05 7.15
N TYR A 79 -1.29 -2.46 6.28
CA TYR A 79 -1.04 -2.44 4.83
C TYR A 79 -0.97 -1.01 4.32
N ARG A 80 0.00 -0.73 3.43
CA ARG A 80 0.24 0.62 2.88
C ARG A 80 0.41 0.64 1.36
N TYR A 81 0.43 -0.51 0.70
CA TYR A 81 0.38 -0.61 -0.75
C TYR A 81 -0.95 -1.25 -1.16
N LEU A 82 -1.74 -0.54 -1.96
CA LEU A 82 -3.03 -0.97 -2.46
C LEU A 82 -2.99 -1.14 -3.98
N ASP A 83 -3.29 -2.36 -4.47
CA ASP A 83 -3.49 -2.64 -5.90
C ASP A 83 -4.94 -2.35 -6.27
N ILE A 84 -5.16 -1.24 -6.96
CA ILE A 84 -6.49 -0.68 -7.26
C ILE A 84 -6.80 -0.81 -8.74
N ARG A 85 -7.85 -1.55 -9.06
CA ARG A 85 -8.24 -1.85 -10.42
C ARG A 85 -9.52 -1.13 -10.83
N LEU A 86 -9.37 -0.17 -11.75
CA LEU A 86 -10.41 0.75 -12.15
C LEU A 86 -11.01 0.39 -13.52
N VAL A 87 -12.32 0.53 -13.63
CA VAL A 87 -13.11 0.40 -14.85
C VAL A 87 -14.01 1.62 -15.00
N LEU A 88 -14.06 2.15 -16.23
CA LEU A 88 -14.96 3.24 -16.56
C LEU A 88 -16.41 2.75 -16.64
N LYS A 89 -17.33 3.40 -15.94
CA LYS A 89 -18.76 3.13 -15.98
C LYS A 89 -19.58 4.40 -15.80
N ASN A 90 -20.39 4.75 -16.78
CA ASN A 90 -21.29 5.92 -16.73
C ASN A 90 -20.60 7.20 -16.26
N ASP A 91 -19.44 7.49 -16.84
CA ASP A 91 -18.61 8.65 -16.52
C ASP A 91 -18.03 8.68 -15.08
N ASP A 92 -17.98 7.53 -14.44
CA ASP A 92 -17.39 7.32 -13.13
C ASP A 92 -16.40 6.15 -13.16
N LEU A 93 -15.53 6.06 -12.12
CA LEU A 93 -14.58 4.96 -11.94
C LEU A 93 -15.05 4.04 -10.82
N ILE A 94 -15.34 2.79 -11.21
CA ILE A 94 -15.70 1.71 -10.28
C ILE A 94 -14.59 0.67 -10.19
N LEU A 95 -14.61 -0.12 -9.13
CA LEU A 95 -13.63 -1.18 -8.93
C LEU A 95 -14.14 -2.52 -9.41
N LYS A 96 -13.25 -3.27 -10.06
CA LYS A 96 -13.49 -4.62 -10.52
C LYS A 96 -12.23 -5.46 -10.42
N HIS A 97 -12.43 -6.79 -10.35
CA HIS A 97 -11.43 -7.79 -10.68
C HIS A 97 -11.87 -8.50 -11.94
N ASN A 98 -11.19 -8.27 -13.06
CA ASN A 98 -11.60 -8.71 -14.38
C ASN A 98 -13.04 -8.20 -14.68
N PHE A 99 -13.99 -9.10 -14.93
CA PHE A 99 -15.41 -8.75 -15.13
C PHE A 99 -16.23 -8.70 -13.83
N ALA A 100 -15.71 -9.23 -12.72
CA ALA A 100 -16.41 -9.30 -11.44
C ALA A 100 -16.42 -7.95 -10.73
N LYS A 101 -17.59 -7.52 -10.25
CA LYS A 101 -17.75 -6.22 -9.60
C LYS A 101 -17.34 -6.30 -8.13
N CYS A 102 -16.49 -5.36 -7.68
CA CYS A 102 -16.32 -5.09 -6.26
C CYS A 102 -17.55 -4.32 -5.76
N ARG A 103 -18.09 -4.74 -4.62
CA ARG A 103 -19.31 -4.20 -4.02
C ARG A 103 -19.03 -3.56 -2.66
N LYS A 104 -19.93 -2.68 -2.22
CA LYS A 104 -19.80 -1.99 -0.94
C LYS A 104 -20.03 -2.90 0.27
N ASP A 105 -20.87 -3.94 0.09
CA ASP A 105 -21.22 -4.91 1.14
C ASP A 105 -21.61 -6.27 0.55
N LYS A 106 -21.95 -7.23 1.42
CA LYS A 106 -22.34 -8.60 1.06
C LYS A 106 -23.72 -8.72 0.40
N SER A 107 -24.54 -7.67 0.42
CA SER A 107 -25.89 -7.72 -0.12
C SER A 107 -25.90 -8.00 -1.62
N ILE A 108 -26.83 -8.82 -2.09
CA ILE A 108 -27.06 -9.03 -3.52
C ILE A 108 -27.52 -7.75 -4.24
N PHE A 109 -28.10 -6.82 -3.50
CA PHE A 109 -28.53 -5.50 -3.99
C PHE A 109 -27.44 -4.43 -3.83
N SER A 110 -26.28 -4.78 -3.32
CA SER A 110 -25.18 -3.82 -3.11
C SER A 110 -24.71 -3.18 -4.41
N THR A 111 -24.46 -1.90 -4.35
CA THR A 111 -23.92 -1.13 -5.47
C THR A 111 -22.43 -1.42 -5.69
N SER A 112 -21.91 -1.02 -6.85
CA SER A 112 -20.47 -1.09 -7.12
C SER A 112 -19.71 -0.18 -6.15
N LEU A 113 -18.56 -0.64 -5.69
CA LEU A 113 -17.59 0.18 -5.00
C LEU A 113 -16.98 1.17 -6.00
N THR A 114 -16.95 2.46 -5.66
CA THR A 114 -16.43 3.53 -6.51
C THR A 114 -15.05 3.98 -6.08
N LEU A 115 -14.34 4.70 -6.94
CA LEU A 115 -13.08 5.34 -6.58
C LEU A 115 -13.25 6.27 -5.37
N ASP A 116 -14.34 7.05 -5.33
CA ASP A 116 -14.61 7.98 -4.23
C ASP A 116 -14.81 7.27 -2.89
N ASP A 117 -15.46 6.10 -2.87
CA ASP A 117 -15.60 5.29 -1.66
C ASP A 117 -14.23 4.89 -1.09
N VAL A 118 -13.34 4.42 -1.95
CA VAL A 118 -11.98 4.01 -1.56
C VAL A 118 -11.14 5.19 -1.10
N LEU A 119 -11.19 6.31 -1.82
CA LEU A 119 -10.46 7.52 -1.43
C LEU A 119 -10.93 8.07 -0.08
N ASN A 120 -12.24 8.00 0.20
CA ASN A 120 -12.79 8.43 1.49
C ASN A 120 -12.26 7.57 2.65
N ASP A 121 -12.14 6.25 2.46
CA ASP A 121 -11.52 5.36 3.46
C ASP A 121 -10.05 5.74 3.72
N ILE A 122 -9.29 6.01 2.65
CA ILE A 122 -7.86 6.36 2.75
C ILE A 122 -7.70 7.74 3.40
N TYR A 123 -8.47 8.74 3.01
CA TYR A 123 -8.42 10.06 3.65
C TYR A 123 -8.76 10.00 5.13
N THR A 124 -9.82 9.26 5.49
CA THR A 124 -10.20 9.07 6.89
C THR A 124 -9.07 8.42 7.70
N PHE A 125 -8.39 7.44 7.11
CA PHE A 125 -7.25 6.78 7.74
C PHE A 125 -6.06 7.74 7.92
N LEU A 126 -5.68 8.48 6.89
CA LEU A 126 -4.52 9.40 6.93
C LEU A 126 -4.76 10.59 7.86
N ASP A 127 -5.99 11.11 7.95
CA ASP A 127 -6.36 12.15 8.91
C ASP A 127 -6.17 11.70 10.37
N GLN A 128 -6.42 10.42 10.64
CA GLN A 128 -6.24 9.81 11.96
C GLN A 128 -4.79 9.39 12.23
N ASN A 129 -4.02 9.15 11.17
CA ASN A 129 -2.64 8.64 11.23
C ASN A 129 -1.71 9.47 10.32
N PRO A 130 -1.44 10.74 10.68
CA PRO A 130 -0.70 11.68 9.82
C PRO A 130 0.78 11.32 9.63
N SER A 131 1.32 10.39 10.41
CA SER A 131 2.67 9.85 10.22
C SER A 131 2.78 8.88 9.04
N GLU A 132 1.66 8.36 8.58
CA GLU A 132 1.57 7.31 7.59
C GLU A 132 1.46 7.86 6.16
N THR A 133 1.70 6.99 5.18
CA THR A 133 1.41 7.24 3.77
C THR A 133 0.82 5.99 3.13
N VAL A 134 0.10 6.14 2.04
CA VAL A 134 -0.52 5.01 1.31
C VAL A 134 -0.14 5.07 -0.15
N ILE A 135 0.49 4.01 -0.67
CA ILE A 135 0.77 3.85 -2.09
C ILE A 135 -0.50 3.33 -2.77
N PHE A 136 -1.08 4.17 -3.60
CA PHE A 136 -2.30 3.91 -4.34
C PHE A 136 -1.93 3.56 -5.79
N CYS A 137 -1.73 2.26 -6.06
CA CYS A 137 -1.28 1.77 -7.35
C CYS A 137 -2.47 1.45 -8.26
N VAL A 138 -2.65 2.23 -9.31
CA VAL A 138 -3.81 2.15 -10.21
C VAL A 138 -3.50 1.36 -11.48
N LYS A 139 -4.33 0.35 -11.74
CA LYS A 139 -4.39 -0.37 -13.02
C LYS A 139 -5.73 -0.08 -13.71
N LYS A 140 -5.70 0.19 -15.01
CA LYS A 140 -6.90 0.15 -15.86
C LYS A 140 -7.24 -1.30 -16.16
N GLU A 141 -8.32 -1.83 -15.56
CA GLU A 141 -8.65 -3.26 -15.64
C GLU A 141 -9.26 -3.65 -16.99
N ASN A 142 -10.14 -2.82 -17.53
CA ASN A 142 -10.74 -3.09 -18.83
C ASN A 142 -9.90 -2.46 -19.96
N SER A 143 -9.32 -3.29 -20.82
CA SER A 143 -8.50 -2.82 -21.96
C SER A 143 -9.24 -1.91 -22.94
N LYS A 144 -10.57 -2.06 -23.04
CA LYS A 144 -11.44 -1.29 -23.95
C LYS A 144 -11.81 0.10 -23.45
N ASP A 145 -11.58 0.39 -22.17
CA ASP A 145 -11.89 1.71 -21.62
C ASP A 145 -10.97 2.78 -22.21
N ASP A 146 -11.54 3.96 -22.48
CA ASP A 146 -10.76 5.11 -22.92
C ASP A 146 -9.80 5.56 -21.80
N LEU A 147 -8.51 5.38 -22.04
CA LEU A 147 -7.48 5.72 -21.06
C LEU A 147 -7.45 7.22 -20.74
N ASN A 148 -7.71 8.09 -21.73
CA ASN A 148 -7.70 9.53 -21.49
C ASN A 148 -8.86 9.93 -20.57
N LYS A 149 -10.01 9.29 -20.72
CA LYS A 149 -11.16 9.50 -19.85
C LYS A 149 -10.90 8.99 -18.45
N VAL A 150 -10.32 7.78 -18.31
CA VAL A 150 -9.89 7.24 -17.00
C VAL A 150 -8.92 8.20 -16.32
N LYS A 151 -7.88 8.67 -17.02
CA LYS A 151 -6.92 9.64 -16.50
C LYS A 151 -7.58 10.96 -16.11
N SER A 152 -8.47 11.49 -16.94
CA SER A 152 -9.17 12.76 -16.66
C SER A 152 -9.99 12.67 -15.37
N ILE A 153 -10.73 11.58 -15.16
CA ILE A 153 -11.51 11.38 -13.93
C ILE A 153 -10.57 11.18 -12.72
N LEU A 154 -9.55 10.34 -12.85
CA LEU A 154 -8.57 10.14 -11.78
C LEU A 154 -7.89 11.45 -11.38
N ASN A 155 -7.41 12.22 -12.36
CA ASN A 155 -6.73 13.50 -12.13
C ASN A 155 -7.66 14.53 -11.47
N SER A 156 -8.97 14.50 -11.75
CA SER A 156 -9.94 15.39 -11.10
C SER A 156 -10.09 15.12 -9.58
N LYS A 157 -9.67 13.96 -9.10
CA LYS A 157 -9.70 13.59 -7.67
C LYS A 157 -8.42 14.01 -6.94
N ILE A 158 -7.37 14.39 -7.65
CA ILE A 158 -6.08 14.73 -7.05
C ILE A 158 -6.19 16.10 -6.34
N ASN A 159 -5.85 16.08 -5.06
CA ASN A 159 -5.61 17.26 -4.26
C ASN A 159 -4.13 17.30 -3.89
N THR A 160 -3.37 18.25 -4.39
CA THR A 160 -1.91 18.33 -4.21
C THR A 160 -1.48 18.44 -2.74
N ASN A 161 -2.35 18.89 -1.85
CA ASN A 161 -2.05 18.92 -0.42
C ASN A 161 -2.08 17.52 0.23
N SER A 162 -2.90 16.61 -0.33
CA SER A 162 -3.14 15.26 0.21
C SER A 162 -2.57 14.17 -0.68
N TRP A 163 -1.88 14.53 -1.77
CA TRP A 163 -1.31 13.59 -2.73
C TRP A 163 0.16 13.90 -3.01
N TYR A 164 0.95 12.84 -3.15
CA TYR A 164 2.28 12.87 -3.76
C TYR A 164 2.13 12.38 -5.20
N ILE A 165 2.48 13.22 -6.18
CA ILE A 165 2.20 12.99 -7.60
C ILE A 165 3.43 13.08 -8.50
N GLU A 166 4.63 13.15 -7.93
CA GLU A 166 5.86 13.18 -8.71
C GLU A 166 6.23 11.78 -9.21
N ASN A 167 6.92 11.72 -10.36
CA ASN A 167 7.42 10.45 -10.91
C ASN A 167 8.84 10.16 -10.38
N ARG A 168 8.98 10.10 -9.08
CA ARG A 168 10.19 9.68 -8.37
C ARG A 168 9.83 9.07 -7.01
N ILE A 169 10.71 8.24 -6.49
CA ILE A 169 10.53 7.63 -5.16
C ILE A 169 10.68 8.72 -4.08
N PRO A 170 9.66 9.01 -3.27
CA PRO A 170 9.76 10.02 -2.22
C PRO A 170 10.54 9.52 -1.01
N THR A 171 10.99 10.47 -0.20
CA THR A 171 11.28 10.21 1.22
C THR A 171 9.98 10.10 2.01
N LEU A 172 10.07 9.55 3.20
CA LEU A 172 8.89 9.40 4.07
C LEU A 172 8.30 10.77 4.45
N ASP A 173 9.13 11.78 4.73
CA ASP A 173 8.65 13.14 5.07
C ASP A 173 7.93 13.83 3.91
N GLU A 174 8.33 13.57 2.67
CA GLU A 174 7.61 14.08 1.50
C GLU A 174 6.23 13.47 1.34
N ALA A 175 6.06 12.23 1.85
CA ALA A 175 4.88 11.40 1.65
C ALA A 175 3.94 11.31 2.87
N ARG A 176 4.39 11.67 4.09
CA ARG A 176 3.54 11.60 5.30
C ARG A 176 2.22 12.34 5.13
N GLY A 177 1.14 11.72 5.60
CA GLY A 177 -0.22 12.22 5.48
C GLY A 177 -0.77 12.27 4.06
N LYS A 178 -0.06 11.70 3.07
CA LYS A 178 -0.45 11.78 1.66
C LYS A 178 -0.69 10.42 1.03
N ILE A 179 -1.51 10.42 0.00
CA ILE A 179 -1.66 9.32 -0.95
C ILE A 179 -0.56 9.46 -2.00
N ILE A 180 0.26 8.43 -2.19
CA ILE A 180 1.23 8.37 -3.28
C ILE A 180 0.54 7.75 -4.47
N LEU A 181 0.36 8.53 -5.53
CA LEU A 181 -0.17 7.98 -6.77
C LEU A 181 0.90 7.15 -7.48
N ALA A 182 0.56 5.91 -7.77
CA ALA A 182 1.32 5.05 -8.66
C ALA A 182 0.39 4.53 -9.77
N THR A 183 0.89 4.38 -11.00
CA THR A 183 0.06 3.96 -12.13
C THR A 183 0.76 2.89 -12.97
N ARG A 184 0.02 1.87 -13.42
CA ARG A 184 0.48 0.87 -14.37
C ARG A 184 0.25 1.27 -15.84
N PHE A 185 -0.06 2.53 -16.08
CA PHE A 185 -0.19 3.13 -17.41
C PHE A 185 0.50 4.50 -17.42
N LYS A 186 0.98 4.92 -18.57
CA LYS A 186 1.63 6.23 -18.70
C LYS A 186 0.66 7.35 -18.34
N SER A 187 0.98 8.11 -17.30
CA SER A 187 0.21 9.24 -16.78
C SER A 187 1.09 10.48 -16.71
N GLU A 188 0.46 11.64 -16.56
CA GLU A 188 1.11 12.93 -16.30
C GLU A 188 1.58 13.01 -14.84
N TYR A 189 0.87 12.32 -13.93
CA TYR A 189 1.10 12.35 -12.49
C TYR A 189 1.41 10.98 -11.93
N GLY A 190 2.23 10.96 -10.88
CA GLY A 190 2.53 9.79 -10.06
C GLY A 190 3.68 8.94 -10.56
N LEU A 191 4.04 7.96 -9.75
CA LEU A 191 5.05 6.97 -10.07
C LEU A 191 4.55 6.08 -11.22
N TYR A 192 5.31 6.01 -12.31
CA TYR A 192 4.99 5.10 -13.40
C TYR A 192 5.60 3.72 -13.15
N LEU A 193 4.81 2.82 -12.59
CA LEU A 193 5.18 1.45 -12.24
C LEU A 193 4.72 0.49 -13.36
N ASN A 194 5.33 0.57 -14.52
CA ASN A 194 4.95 -0.27 -15.65
C ASN A 194 5.74 -1.58 -15.68
N TRP A 195 5.05 -2.70 -15.58
CA TRP A 195 5.60 -4.03 -15.83
C TRP A 195 4.62 -4.88 -16.64
N GLU A 196 5.17 -5.85 -17.35
CA GLU A 196 4.37 -6.83 -18.09
C GLU A 196 3.90 -7.95 -17.17
N GLU A 197 2.65 -8.35 -17.32
CA GLU A 197 2.14 -9.55 -16.66
C GLU A 197 2.79 -10.77 -17.30
N GLN A 198 3.39 -11.61 -16.49
CA GLN A 198 4.11 -12.78 -16.97
C GLN A 198 3.45 -14.02 -16.43
N GLY A 199 2.77 -14.74 -17.33
CA GLY A 199 1.99 -15.92 -16.98
C GLY A 199 2.64 -17.26 -17.33
N ASP A 200 3.90 -17.29 -17.79
CA ASP A 200 4.60 -18.53 -18.08
C ASP A 200 5.15 -19.21 -16.81
N ARG A 201 5.52 -20.49 -16.94
CA ARG A 201 5.95 -21.34 -15.83
C ARG A 201 7.45 -21.60 -15.81
N THR A 202 8.24 -20.70 -16.32
CA THR A 202 9.70 -20.86 -16.32
C THR A 202 10.26 -20.58 -14.93
N ILE A 203 10.77 -21.61 -14.25
CA ILE A 203 11.29 -21.55 -12.87
C ILE A 203 12.42 -20.55 -12.73
N LEU A 204 13.34 -20.50 -13.69
CA LEU A 204 14.54 -19.68 -13.63
C LEU A 204 14.33 -18.25 -14.12
N ASP A 205 13.10 -17.81 -14.19
CA ASP A 205 12.81 -16.50 -14.72
C ASP A 205 13.04 -15.42 -13.66
N VAL A 206 14.00 -14.58 -13.96
CA VAL A 206 14.39 -13.48 -13.10
C VAL A 206 13.26 -12.47 -13.02
N PRO A 207 12.97 -11.92 -11.83
CA PRO A 207 12.04 -10.81 -11.69
C PRO A 207 12.34 -9.70 -12.69
N HIS A 208 11.30 -9.17 -13.27
CA HIS A 208 11.41 -8.17 -14.32
C HIS A 208 11.95 -6.85 -13.77
N LYS A 209 13.04 -6.32 -14.33
CA LYS A 209 13.59 -5.01 -13.99
C LYS A 209 13.21 -4.00 -15.07
N LYS A 210 12.67 -2.85 -14.65
CA LYS A 210 12.36 -1.69 -15.51
C LYS A 210 13.12 -0.47 -15.01
N GLU A 211 13.59 0.35 -15.95
CA GLU A 211 14.35 1.58 -15.67
C GLU A 211 13.61 2.83 -16.12
N ASP A 212 12.26 2.81 -16.08
CA ASP A 212 11.43 3.86 -16.66
C ASP A 212 10.65 4.67 -15.63
N ILE A 213 10.93 4.49 -14.33
CA ILE A 213 10.22 5.22 -13.27
C ILE A 213 10.71 6.65 -13.21
N ASN A 214 12.02 6.81 -13.28
CA ASN A 214 12.71 8.09 -13.38
C ASN A 214 14.10 7.82 -13.98
N VAL A 215 14.83 8.84 -14.39
CA VAL A 215 16.16 8.70 -15.01
C VAL A 215 17.16 7.92 -14.14
N SER A 216 16.99 7.95 -12.83
CA SER A 216 17.87 7.29 -11.85
C SER A 216 17.23 6.19 -11.01
N GLU A 217 15.96 5.86 -11.24
CA GLU A 217 15.22 4.92 -10.41
C GLU A 217 14.74 3.72 -11.22
N SER A 218 14.69 2.56 -10.59
CA SER A 218 14.36 1.28 -11.23
C SER A 218 13.19 0.60 -10.53
N LEU A 219 12.48 -0.23 -11.26
CA LEU A 219 11.47 -1.15 -10.75
C LEU A 219 11.94 -2.59 -10.97
N PHE A 220 11.95 -3.37 -9.90
CA PHE A 220 12.21 -4.78 -9.93
C PHE A 220 10.97 -5.54 -9.48
N VAL A 221 10.35 -6.33 -10.36
CA VAL A 221 9.05 -6.96 -10.10
C VAL A 221 9.12 -8.47 -10.19
N GLN A 222 8.54 -9.15 -9.21
CA GLN A 222 8.17 -10.56 -9.26
C GLN A 222 6.64 -10.65 -9.31
N ASP A 223 6.07 -10.90 -10.49
CA ASP A 223 4.63 -11.01 -10.75
C ASP A 223 4.32 -12.24 -11.62
N ARG A 224 4.84 -13.41 -11.22
CA ARG A 224 4.58 -14.71 -11.87
C ARG A 224 3.42 -15.40 -11.17
N PHE A 225 2.20 -15.24 -11.68
CA PHE A 225 0.99 -15.77 -11.04
C PHE A 225 0.56 -17.15 -11.55
N ASN A 226 1.11 -17.63 -12.68
CA ASN A 226 0.81 -18.97 -13.23
C ASN A 226 1.79 -20.05 -12.77
N TYR A 227 2.65 -19.76 -11.82
CA TYR A 227 3.57 -20.75 -11.26
C TYR A 227 2.83 -21.77 -10.37
N GLY A 228 3.31 -23.01 -10.36
CA GLY A 228 3.02 -23.93 -9.26
C GLY A 228 3.62 -23.40 -7.94
N VAL A 229 3.20 -23.96 -6.81
CA VAL A 229 3.61 -23.48 -5.46
C VAL A 229 5.12 -23.44 -5.33
N GLU A 230 5.80 -24.53 -5.67
CA GLU A 230 7.25 -24.65 -5.52
C GLU A 230 8.00 -23.62 -6.37
N ASP A 231 7.61 -23.47 -7.64
CA ASP A 231 8.23 -22.50 -8.54
C ASP A 231 8.01 -21.06 -8.08
N LYS A 232 6.83 -20.80 -7.52
CA LYS A 232 6.51 -19.48 -6.97
C LYS A 232 7.30 -19.17 -5.72
N VAL A 233 7.45 -20.13 -4.82
CA VAL A 233 8.30 -19.99 -3.61
C VAL A 233 9.72 -19.64 -4.04
N GLN A 234 10.31 -20.39 -4.97
CA GLN A 234 11.66 -20.10 -5.49
C GLN A 234 11.78 -18.71 -6.10
N ALA A 235 10.78 -18.27 -6.88
CA ALA A 235 10.78 -16.94 -7.47
C ALA A 235 10.69 -15.82 -6.41
N ILE A 236 9.94 -16.05 -5.33
CA ILE A 236 9.85 -15.13 -4.19
C ILE A 236 11.17 -15.08 -3.43
N GLU A 237 11.75 -16.25 -3.10
CA GLU A 237 13.04 -16.35 -2.40
C GLU A 237 14.14 -15.66 -3.20
N TYR A 238 14.23 -15.93 -4.51
CA TYR A 238 15.17 -15.23 -5.39
C TYR A 238 15.01 -13.70 -5.34
N CYS A 239 13.77 -13.23 -5.38
CA CYS A 239 13.50 -11.79 -5.29
C CYS A 239 13.90 -11.22 -3.92
N LEU A 240 13.67 -11.97 -2.82
CA LEU A 240 14.07 -11.55 -1.48
C LEU A 240 15.59 -11.50 -1.32
N GLU A 241 16.31 -12.52 -1.77
CA GLU A 241 17.77 -12.60 -1.70
C GLU A 241 18.44 -11.48 -2.52
N ASN A 242 17.84 -11.08 -3.63
CA ASN A 242 18.37 -10.05 -4.52
C ASN A 242 17.80 -8.66 -4.24
N SER A 243 16.77 -8.53 -3.39
CA SER A 243 16.24 -7.24 -3.00
C SER A 243 17.10 -6.65 -1.88
N MET A 244 17.96 -5.72 -2.24
CA MET A 244 18.73 -4.95 -1.27
C MET A 244 18.02 -3.62 -1.01
N SER A 245 17.94 -3.23 0.26
CA SER A 245 17.49 -1.88 0.61
C SER A 245 18.42 -0.85 -0.03
N ASN A 246 17.87 -0.03 -0.92
CA ASN A 246 18.60 1.05 -1.57
C ASN A 246 17.66 2.19 -1.96
N ASP A 247 18.23 3.34 -2.28
CA ASP A 247 17.47 4.57 -2.52
C ASP A 247 16.93 4.70 -3.94
N SER A 248 17.28 3.79 -4.85
CA SER A 248 17.00 3.94 -6.27
C SER A 248 16.20 2.81 -6.92
N THR A 249 15.92 1.73 -6.21
CA THR A 249 15.16 0.61 -6.78
C THR A 249 13.96 0.23 -5.92
N PHE A 250 12.80 0.26 -6.53
CA PHE A 250 11.57 -0.26 -5.95
C PHE A 250 11.47 -1.76 -6.22
N TYR A 251 11.40 -2.58 -5.17
CA TYR A 251 11.20 -4.02 -5.27
C TYR A 251 9.75 -4.38 -4.95
N LEU A 252 9.06 -4.95 -5.93
CA LEU A 252 7.66 -5.35 -5.81
C LEU A 252 7.51 -6.86 -5.97
N LYS A 253 6.87 -7.50 -5.00
CA LYS A 253 6.66 -8.96 -4.98
C LYS A 253 5.20 -9.29 -4.75
N PHE A 254 4.66 -10.16 -5.59
CA PHE A 254 3.33 -10.71 -5.43
C PHE A 254 3.41 -12.15 -4.89
N HIS A 255 2.79 -12.38 -3.75
CA HIS A 255 2.66 -13.70 -3.16
C HIS A 255 1.41 -14.39 -3.70
N ILE A 256 1.43 -15.71 -3.79
CA ILE A 256 0.25 -16.50 -4.15
C ILE A 256 -0.67 -16.57 -2.93
N HIS A 257 -1.98 -16.46 -3.19
CA HIS A 257 -2.99 -17.14 -2.39
C HIS A 257 -3.49 -18.31 -3.24
N GLU A 258 -3.14 -19.54 -2.86
CA GLU A 258 -3.85 -20.72 -3.35
C GLU A 258 -5.16 -20.85 -2.58
N TRP A 259 -6.22 -21.04 -3.33
CA TRP A 259 -7.54 -21.43 -2.84
C TRP A 259 -7.71 -22.94 -2.97
#